data_1c7e22e5742703f102f4b84a653465d5
#
_entry.id   1c7e22e5742703f102f4b84a653465d5
#
_cell.length_a   1.000
_cell.length_b   1.000
_cell.length_c   1.000
_cell.angle_alpha   90.00
_cell.angle_beta   90.00
_cell.angle_gamma   90.00
#
_symmetry.space_group_name_H-M   'P 1'
#
loop_
_entity.id
_entity.type
_entity.pdbx_description
1 polymer ?
#
loop_
_entity_poly.entity_id
_entity_poly.type
_entity_poly.pdbx_seq_one_letter_code
_entity_poly.pdbx_strand_id
1 'polypeptide(L)'
;MERKMQPNRTTMDDDALRDLLEADETEMSVVFSDPSLPDNPMIFVSDEFEAQTGYSPDEAIGHNCRFLQGPETSPDAIQAIRHGLRAETRFTIDILNYRKDGSTFMNRLRIRPIYDAEGQLLFFAGAQNPV
;
A
#
# COMPACT_ATOMS: atom_id res chain seq x y z
N MET A 1 -21.63 -25.68 8.05
CA MET A 1 -20.50 -26.21 7.32
C MET A 1 -19.32 -25.22 7.36
N GLU A 2 -18.19 -25.75 7.60
CA GLU A 2 -17.00 -24.95 7.68
C GLU A 2 -16.66 -24.37 6.31
N ARG A 3 -16.49 -23.07 6.26
CA ARG A 3 -16.08 -22.42 5.04
C ARG A 3 -14.62 -22.79 4.75
N LYS A 4 -14.34 -23.13 3.52
CA LYS A 4 -12.99 -23.39 3.11
C LYS A 4 -12.13 -22.15 3.38
N MET A 5 -10.97 -22.36 3.96
CA MET A 5 -10.09 -21.27 4.30
C MET A 5 -9.51 -20.68 3.03
N GLN A 6 -10.12 -19.63 2.59
CA GLN A 6 -9.61 -18.82 1.49
C GLN A 6 -9.15 -17.49 2.03
N PRO A 7 -8.06 -16.95 1.52
CA PRO A 7 -7.68 -15.61 1.90
C PRO A 7 -8.83 -14.65 1.58
N ASN A 8 -9.25 -13.91 2.58
CA ASN A 8 -10.15 -12.81 2.36
C ASN A 8 -9.86 -11.77 3.43
N ARG A 9 -10.29 -10.57 3.16
CA ARG A 9 -9.90 -9.42 3.97
C ARG A 9 -10.44 -9.44 5.39
N THR A 10 -11.46 -10.23 5.65
CA THR A 10 -12.06 -10.25 6.98
C THR A 10 -11.42 -11.28 7.92
N THR A 11 -10.64 -12.21 7.36
CA THR A 11 -10.02 -13.28 8.15
C THR A 11 -8.50 -13.23 8.17
N MET A 12 -7.89 -12.27 7.51
CA MET A 12 -6.44 -12.19 7.41
C MET A 12 -5.86 -11.36 8.54
N ASP A 13 -5.01 -11.98 9.34
CA ASP A 13 -4.21 -11.27 10.33
C ASP A 13 -2.89 -10.84 9.69
N ASP A 14 -2.03 -10.18 10.48
CA ASP A 14 -0.77 -9.67 9.97
C ASP A 14 0.13 -10.78 9.43
N ASP A 15 0.13 -11.95 10.05
CA ASP A 15 0.96 -13.07 9.56
C ASP A 15 0.47 -13.53 8.18
N ALA A 16 -0.83 -13.65 8.00
CA ALA A 16 -1.40 -14.03 6.71
C ALA A 16 -1.09 -12.97 5.64
N LEU A 17 -1.16 -11.69 6.01
CA LEU A 17 -0.83 -10.61 5.08
C LEU A 17 0.65 -10.65 4.70
N ARG A 18 1.53 -10.94 5.64
CA ARG A 18 2.97 -11.05 5.34
C ARG A 18 3.27 -12.18 4.37
N ASP A 19 2.49 -13.26 4.41
CA ASP A 19 2.66 -14.36 3.47
C ASP A 19 2.34 -13.95 2.03
N LEU A 20 1.66 -12.84 1.82
CA LEU A 20 1.37 -12.33 0.48
C LEU A 20 2.52 -11.50 -0.10
N LEU A 21 3.56 -11.20 0.68
CA LEU A 21 4.70 -10.42 0.20
C LEU A 21 5.50 -11.21 -0.83
N GLU A 22 5.97 -10.52 -1.85
CA GLU A 22 6.94 -11.10 -2.78
C GLU A 22 8.34 -11.05 -2.15
N ALA A 23 9.24 -11.88 -2.67
CA ALA A 23 10.56 -12.05 -2.04
C ALA A 23 11.31 -10.74 -1.86
N ASP A 24 11.25 -9.85 -2.85
CA ASP A 24 11.97 -8.59 -2.78
C ASP A 24 11.26 -7.54 -1.93
N GLU A 25 10.02 -7.81 -1.52
CA GLU A 25 9.27 -6.90 -0.66
C GLU A 25 9.52 -7.12 0.82
N THR A 26 10.08 -8.28 1.19
CA THR A 26 10.19 -8.65 2.61
C THR A 26 11.09 -7.73 3.42
N GLU A 27 11.99 -7.00 2.76
CA GLU A 27 12.88 -6.05 3.41
C GLU A 27 12.57 -4.61 3.05
N MET A 28 11.45 -4.38 2.38
CA MET A 28 11.02 -3.04 2.01
C MET A 28 9.98 -2.51 2.98
N SER A 29 9.74 -1.21 2.91
CA SER A 29 8.55 -0.61 3.52
C SER A 29 7.37 -0.96 2.63
N VAL A 30 6.42 -1.71 3.14
CA VAL A 30 5.27 -2.20 2.35
C VAL A 30 3.99 -1.85 3.07
N VAL A 31 2.99 -1.44 2.29
CA VAL A 31 1.63 -1.25 2.77
C VAL A 31 0.69 -2.10 1.93
N PHE A 32 -0.36 -2.60 2.55
CA PHE A 32 -1.50 -3.17 1.83
C PHE A 32 -2.69 -2.27 2.03
N SER A 33 -3.45 -2.05 0.96
CA SER A 33 -4.71 -1.31 1.04
C SER A 33 -5.85 -2.18 0.57
N ASP A 34 -7.06 -1.88 1.05
CA ASP A 34 -8.25 -2.67 0.78
C ASP A 34 -9.24 -1.86 -0.04
N PRO A 35 -9.31 -2.10 -1.37
CA PRO A 35 -10.18 -1.33 -2.24
C PRO A 35 -11.67 -1.60 -2.04
N SER A 36 -12.03 -2.64 -1.29
CA SER A 36 -13.44 -2.91 -1.00
C SER A 36 -13.99 -2.01 0.10
N LEU A 37 -13.11 -1.36 0.85
CA LEU A 37 -13.51 -0.43 1.91
C LEU A 37 -13.52 1.00 1.37
N PRO A 38 -14.30 1.89 1.99
CA PRO A 38 -14.35 3.28 1.51
C PRO A 38 -12.98 3.92 1.47
N ASP A 39 -12.64 4.48 0.30
CA ASP A 39 -11.41 5.23 0.07
C ASP A 39 -10.12 4.38 0.11
N ASN A 40 -10.24 3.05 -0.07
CA ASN A 40 -9.07 2.17 -0.22
C ASN A 40 -8.05 2.40 0.90
N PRO A 41 -8.42 2.18 2.17
CA PRO A 41 -7.54 2.49 3.28
C PRO A 41 -6.43 1.47 3.44
N MET A 42 -5.33 1.89 4.04
CA MET A 42 -4.27 0.96 4.43
C MET A 42 -4.79 0.05 5.54
N ILE A 43 -4.51 -1.24 5.41
CA ILE A 43 -4.89 -2.25 6.41
C ILE A 43 -3.68 -2.91 7.03
N PHE A 44 -2.51 -2.72 6.44
CA PHE A 44 -1.25 -3.29 6.91
C PHE A 44 -0.12 -2.36 6.51
N VAL A 45 0.83 -2.13 7.43
CA VAL A 45 2.09 -1.47 7.13
C VAL A 45 3.21 -2.28 7.76
N SER A 46 4.33 -2.41 7.05
CA SER A 46 5.50 -3.10 7.60
C SER A 46 6.25 -2.19 8.58
N ASP A 47 7.16 -2.79 9.35
CA ASP A 47 7.90 -2.04 10.37
C ASP A 47 8.73 -0.91 9.75
N GLU A 48 9.24 -1.10 8.55
CA GLU A 48 10.04 -0.10 7.86
C GLU A 48 9.26 1.16 7.50
N PHE A 49 7.94 1.07 7.42
CA PHE A 49 7.11 2.22 7.07
C PHE A 49 7.28 3.36 8.06
N GLU A 50 7.28 3.05 9.35
CA GLU A 50 7.42 4.09 10.37
C GLU A 50 8.80 4.74 10.29
N ALA A 51 9.85 3.94 10.06
CA ALA A 51 11.20 4.49 9.94
C ALA A 51 11.30 5.45 8.76
N GLN A 52 10.61 5.15 7.65
CA GLN A 52 10.66 5.99 6.46
C GLN A 52 9.81 7.24 6.56
N THR A 53 8.64 7.13 7.15
CA THR A 53 7.64 8.20 7.09
C THR A 53 7.46 8.96 8.40
N GLY A 54 7.85 8.35 9.50
CA GLY A 54 7.61 8.91 10.83
C GLY A 54 6.21 8.64 11.38
N TYR A 55 5.33 8.04 10.58
CA TYR A 55 3.99 7.69 11.03
C TYR A 55 3.98 6.27 11.56
N SER A 56 3.35 6.08 12.71
CA SER A 56 3.19 4.74 13.29
C SER A 56 2.12 3.95 12.53
N PRO A 57 2.10 2.61 12.68
CA PRO A 57 1.02 1.83 12.10
C PRO A 57 -0.37 2.30 12.54
N ASP A 58 -0.54 2.67 13.79
CA ASP A 58 -1.82 3.15 14.29
C ASP A 58 -2.25 4.45 13.62
N GLU A 59 -1.29 5.29 13.26
CA GLU A 59 -1.58 6.54 12.57
C GLU A 59 -1.92 6.31 11.09
N ALA A 60 -1.36 5.28 10.50
CA ALA A 60 -1.50 5.01 9.06
C ALA A 60 -2.71 4.14 8.74
N ILE A 61 -2.93 3.08 9.50
CA ILE A 61 -3.99 2.11 9.21
C ILE A 61 -5.34 2.80 9.29
N GLY A 62 -6.20 2.53 8.31
CA GLY A 62 -7.51 3.15 8.20
C GLY A 62 -7.53 4.38 7.31
N HIS A 63 -6.38 4.85 6.86
CA HIS A 63 -6.28 6.02 6.00
C HIS A 63 -5.79 5.63 4.61
N ASN A 64 -6.22 6.39 3.61
CA ASN A 64 -5.67 6.27 2.27
C ASN A 64 -4.25 6.84 2.26
N CYS A 65 -3.33 6.20 1.53
CA CYS A 65 -1.93 6.62 1.56
C CYS A 65 -1.68 7.99 0.92
N ARG A 66 -2.67 8.62 0.29
CA ARG A 66 -2.47 9.97 -0.23
C ARG A 66 -2.23 11.00 0.88
N PHE A 67 -2.42 10.65 2.15
CA PHE A 67 -2.07 11.58 3.23
C PHE A 67 -0.57 11.87 3.28
N LEU A 68 0.24 11.06 2.60
CA LEU A 68 1.68 11.31 2.44
C LEU A 68 1.97 12.33 1.33
N GLN A 69 0.98 12.72 0.55
CA GLN A 69 1.13 13.73 -0.50
C GLN A 69 1.01 15.12 0.10
N GLY A 70 1.50 16.11 -0.62
CA GLY A 70 1.43 17.49 -0.16
C GLY A 70 1.55 18.48 -1.31
N PRO A 71 1.76 19.76 -0.98
CA PRO A 71 1.66 20.83 -1.97
C PRO A 71 2.58 20.68 -3.17
N GLU A 72 3.76 20.05 -3.01
CA GLU A 72 4.72 19.93 -4.10
C GLU A 72 4.67 18.58 -4.78
N THR A 73 3.74 17.71 -4.39
CA THR A 73 3.57 16.43 -5.08
C THR A 73 3.03 16.68 -6.48
N SER A 74 3.67 16.07 -7.48
CA SER A 74 3.29 16.28 -8.87
C SER A 74 1.87 15.78 -9.16
N PRO A 75 1.01 16.62 -9.73
CA PRO A 75 -0.31 16.17 -10.17
C PRO A 75 -0.25 15.03 -11.19
N ASP A 76 0.76 15.04 -12.04
CA ASP A 76 0.92 13.95 -13.03
C ASP A 76 1.21 12.62 -12.36
N ALA A 77 2.02 12.62 -11.30
CA ALA A 77 2.29 11.40 -10.54
C ALA A 77 1.01 10.89 -9.85
N ILE A 78 0.21 11.80 -9.30
CA ILE A 78 -1.05 11.43 -8.67
C ILE A 78 -2.00 10.79 -9.69
N GLN A 79 -2.08 11.38 -10.90
CA GLN A 79 -2.94 10.82 -11.96
C GLN A 79 -2.45 9.46 -12.42
N ALA A 80 -1.13 9.28 -12.50
CA ALA A 80 -0.56 7.99 -12.89
C ALA A 80 -0.92 6.90 -11.89
N ILE A 81 -0.90 7.21 -10.60
CA ILE A 81 -1.32 6.26 -9.57
C ILE A 81 -2.79 5.92 -9.72
N ARG A 82 -3.65 6.92 -9.89
CA ARG A 82 -5.08 6.68 -10.09
C ARG A 82 -5.35 5.78 -11.30
N HIS A 83 -4.66 6.07 -12.38
CA HIS A 83 -4.81 5.28 -13.60
C HIS A 83 -4.38 3.83 -13.38
N GLY A 84 -3.23 3.62 -12.77
CA GLY A 84 -2.73 2.26 -12.52
C GLY A 84 -3.61 1.47 -11.59
N LEU A 85 -4.13 2.09 -10.52
CA LEU A 85 -5.05 1.42 -9.60
C LEU A 85 -6.35 1.05 -10.30
N ARG A 86 -6.89 1.97 -11.10
CA ARG A 86 -8.15 1.71 -11.82
C ARG A 86 -7.98 0.60 -12.85
N ALA A 87 -6.82 0.53 -13.48
CA ALA A 87 -6.52 -0.50 -14.47
C ALA A 87 -6.13 -1.83 -13.83
N GLU A 88 -5.91 -1.86 -12.51
CA GLU A 88 -5.46 -3.04 -11.77
C GLU A 88 -4.21 -3.64 -12.37
N THR A 89 -3.24 -2.78 -12.68
CA THR A 89 -1.97 -3.20 -13.25
C THR A 89 -0.85 -3.05 -12.22
N ARG A 90 0.24 -3.78 -12.44
CA ARG A 90 1.48 -3.59 -11.70
C ARG A 90 2.21 -2.41 -12.33
N PHE A 91 2.63 -1.43 -11.51
CA PHE A 91 3.32 -0.26 -12.04
C PHE A 91 4.27 0.33 -10.98
N THR A 92 5.20 1.16 -11.45
CA THR A 92 6.15 1.87 -10.60
C THR A 92 6.09 3.34 -10.93
N ILE A 93 6.11 4.20 -9.93
CA ILE A 93 6.06 5.64 -10.09
C ILE A 93 6.92 6.31 -9.01
N ASP A 94 7.65 7.35 -9.39
CA ASP A 94 8.35 8.18 -8.41
C ASP A 94 7.43 9.32 -8.01
N ILE A 95 7.19 9.46 -6.71
CA ILE A 95 6.27 10.46 -6.20
C ILE A 95 6.86 11.11 -4.95
N LEU A 96 6.72 12.43 -4.86
CA LEU A 96 7.17 13.18 -3.68
C LEU A 96 6.21 12.96 -2.53
N ASN A 97 6.74 12.48 -1.42
CA ASN A 97 5.98 12.26 -0.19
C ASN A 97 6.52 13.15 0.92
N TYR A 98 5.68 13.35 1.94
CA TYR A 98 5.99 14.15 3.11
C TYR A 98 6.00 13.25 4.34
N ARG A 99 7.06 13.35 5.15
CA ARG A 99 7.13 12.68 6.43
C ARG A 99 6.30 13.42 7.46
N LYS A 100 6.07 12.78 8.58
CA LYS A 100 5.30 13.37 9.68
C LYS A 100 5.91 14.71 10.15
N ASP A 101 7.23 14.83 10.11
CA ASP A 101 7.92 16.05 10.54
C ASP A 101 7.92 17.14 9.47
N GLY A 102 7.29 16.90 8.33
CA GLY A 102 7.19 17.87 7.24
C GLY A 102 8.31 17.78 6.23
N SER A 103 9.34 16.99 6.47
CA SER A 103 10.41 16.80 5.49
C SER A 103 9.89 15.97 4.32
N THR A 104 10.52 16.12 3.18
CA THR A 104 10.08 15.43 1.95
C THR A 104 11.10 14.40 1.52
N PHE A 105 10.62 13.44 0.75
CA PHE A 105 11.50 12.47 0.11
C PHE A 105 10.83 11.99 -1.18
N MET A 106 11.66 11.65 -2.17
CA MET A 106 11.16 11.05 -3.39
C MET A 106 11.01 9.56 -3.14
N ASN A 107 9.78 9.06 -3.30
CA ASN A 107 9.44 7.68 -3.05
C ASN A 107 9.27 6.95 -4.37
N ARG A 108 10.10 5.94 -4.63
CA ARG A 108 9.87 5.05 -5.77
C ARG A 108 8.87 3.99 -5.30
N LEU A 109 7.64 4.19 -5.69
CA LEU A 109 6.50 3.41 -5.24
C LEU A 109 6.17 2.34 -6.28
N ARG A 110 6.23 1.08 -5.86
CA ARG A 110 5.87 -0.07 -6.70
C ARG A 110 4.53 -0.59 -6.21
N ILE A 111 3.54 -0.59 -7.09
CA ILE A 111 2.19 -1.01 -6.73
C ILE A 111 1.82 -2.23 -7.55
N ARG A 112 1.17 -3.19 -6.91
CA ARG A 112 0.63 -4.36 -7.59
C ARG A 112 -0.70 -4.76 -6.99
N PRO A 113 -1.61 -5.30 -7.83
CA PRO A 113 -2.85 -5.88 -7.31
C PRO A 113 -2.59 -7.28 -6.76
N ILE A 114 -3.38 -7.66 -5.76
CA ILE A 114 -3.36 -9.01 -5.19
C ILE A 114 -4.75 -9.59 -5.35
N TYR A 115 -4.82 -10.78 -5.93
CA TYR A 115 -6.08 -11.45 -6.23
C TYR A 115 -6.25 -12.69 -5.37
N ASP A 116 -7.50 -13.07 -5.12
CA ASP A 116 -7.81 -14.32 -4.45
C ASP A 116 -7.78 -15.49 -5.47
N ALA A 117 -8.09 -16.69 -4.98
CA ALA A 117 -8.06 -17.89 -5.80
C ALA A 117 -9.06 -17.85 -6.95
N GLU A 118 -10.12 -17.07 -6.83
CA GLU A 118 -11.14 -16.91 -7.87
C GLU A 118 -10.84 -15.76 -8.83
N GLY A 119 -9.69 -15.09 -8.66
CA GLY A 119 -9.34 -13.97 -9.53
C GLY A 119 -9.98 -12.65 -9.14
N GLN A 120 -10.55 -12.55 -7.95
CA GLN A 120 -11.13 -11.31 -7.46
C GLN A 120 -10.09 -10.48 -6.76
N LEU A 121 -10.13 -9.17 -6.97
CA LEU A 121 -9.18 -8.26 -6.35
C LEU A 121 -9.39 -8.23 -4.83
N LEU A 122 -8.33 -8.57 -4.09
CA LEU A 122 -8.34 -8.49 -2.63
C LEU A 122 -7.78 -7.17 -2.15
N PHE A 123 -6.55 -6.89 -2.52
CA PHE A 123 -5.77 -5.78 -1.99
C PHE A 123 -4.89 -5.18 -3.07
N PHE A 124 -4.36 -4.00 -2.78
CA PHE A 124 -3.16 -3.51 -3.47
C PHE A 124 -2.00 -3.55 -2.50
N ALA A 125 -0.82 -3.91 -3.00
CA ALA A 125 0.42 -3.82 -2.25
C ALA A 125 1.23 -2.66 -2.81
N GLY A 126 1.74 -1.80 -1.94
CA GLY A 126 2.63 -0.72 -2.32
C GLY A 126 3.96 -0.88 -1.60
N ALA A 127 5.04 -1.11 -2.34
CA ALA A 127 6.39 -1.18 -1.79
C ALA A 127 7.05 0.17 -2.00
N GLN A 128 7.59 0.73 -0.92
CA GLN A 128 8.12 2.09 -0.90
C GLN A 128 9.63 2.04 -0.78
N ASN A 129 10.29 2.86 -1.59
CA ASN A 129 11.74 2.89 -1.61
C ASN A 129 12.19 4.34 -1.87
N PRO A 130 12.78 5.01 -0.87
CA PRO A 130 13.31 6.37 -1.08
C PRO A 130 14.44 6.35 -2.10
N VAL A 131 14.47 7.31 -2.98
CA VAL A 131 15.50 7.45 -4.00
C VAL A 131 16.28 8.74 -3.87
#